data_3f7401fbc6b0042fbf05aaccf9d774db
#
_entry.id   3f7401fbc6b0042fbf05aaccf9d774db
#
_cell.length_a   1.000
_cell.length_b   1.000
_cell.length_c   1.000
_cell.angle_alpha   90.00
_cell.angle_beta   90.00
_cell.angle_gamma   90.00
#
_symmetry.space_group_name_H-M   'P 1'
#
loop_
_entity.id
_entity.type
_entity.pdbx_description
1 polymer ?
#
loop_
_entity_poly.entity_id
_entity_poly.type
_entity_poly.pdbx_seq_one_letter_code
_entity_poly.pdbx_strand_id
1 'polypeptide(L)'
;TWNRKTLMVSIMGLFILGNLLSAFAPTFLLLLVGRVLASLAHGIFMSISTVIAADVVRPEKRASAIALMFTGLTVATVIGVPLGTFIGQHSNWHMSFVFIVVIGLIGLIATSILVPKGMPIPGKINLSGLARIFTNKSILMSLFITAFGYGGTFAAYTYLTPILEGTFRFSASTVVIILVAYG
;
A
#
# COMPACT_ATOMS: atom_id res chain seq x y z
N THR A 1 -6.99 -26.19 -1.13
CA THR A 1 -5.66 -25.57 -1.16
C THR A 1 -5.78 -24.20 -1.82
N TRP A 2 -5.52 -23.16 -1.06
CA TRP A 2 -5.54 -21.79 -1.57
C TRP A 2 -4.41 -21.63 -2.60
N ASN A 3 -4.70 -21.03 -3.75
CA ASN A 3 -3.67 -20.65 -4.70
C ASN A 3 -3.31 -19.15 -4.51
N ARG A 4 -2.14 -18.73 -5.00
CA ARG A 4 -1.66 -17.35 -4.84
C ARG A 4 -2.64 -16.33 -5.42
N LYS A 5 -3.31 -16.65 -6.52
CA LYS A 5 -4.31 -15.77 -7.14
C LYS A 5 -5.51 -15.53 -6.24
N THR A 6 -6.09 -16.60 -5.68
CA THR A 6 -7.23 -16.49 -4.75
C THR A 6 -6.84 -15.64 -3.54
N LEU A 7 -5.64 -15.85 -2.99
CA LEU A 7 -5.15 -15.07 -1.87
C LEU A 7 -5.00 -13.58 -2.23
N MET A 8 -4.42 -13.25 -3.40
CA MET A 8 -4.30 -11.85 -3.85
C MET A 8 -5.65 -11.18 -4.03
N VAL A 9 -6.61 -11.87 -4.67
CA VAL A 9 -7.97 -11.35 -4.87
C VAL A 9 -8.66 -11.10 -3.52
N SER A 10 -8.54 -12.04 -2.58
CA SER A 10 -9.11 -11.87 -1.22
C SER A 10 -8.48 -10.70 -0.47
N ILE A 11 -7.17 -10.52 -0.57
CA ILE A 11 -6.46 -9.41 0.06
C ILE A 11 -6.82 -8.07 -0.59
N MET A 12 -6.99 -8.02 -1.92
CA MET A 12 -7.50 -6.82 -2.59
C MET A 12 -8.93 -6.50 -2.16
N GLY A 13 -9.77 -7.52 -1.98
CA GLY A 13 -11.11 -7.34 -1.40
C GLY A 13 -11.05 -6.74 0.02
N LEU A 14 -10.14 -7.24 0.86
CA LEU A 14 -9.93 -6.69 2.21
C LEU A 14 -9.41 -5.25 2.17
N PHE A 15 -8.51 -4.92 1.23
CA PHE A 15 -8.03 -3.55 1.00
C PHE A 15 -9.17 -2.61 0.62
N ILE A 16 -10.03 -3.01 -0.32
CA ILE A 16 -11.21 -2.25 -0.73
C ILE A 16 -12.16 -2.06 0.44
N LEU A 17 -12.44 -3.11 1.22
CA LEU A 17 -13.30 -3.04 2.41
C LEU A 17 -12.73 -2.06 3.44
N GLY A 18 -11.43 -2.10 3.74
CA GLY A 18 -10.79 -1.16 4.65
C GLY A 18 -10.91 0.29 4.20
N ASN A 19 -10.77 0.54 2.90
CA ASN A 19 -10.94 1.90 2.35
C ASN A 19 -12.42 2.33 2.27
N LEU A 20 -13.36 1.42 2.04
CA LEU A 20 -14.80 1.70 2.17
C LEU A 20 -15.17 2.08 3.60
N LEU A 21 -14.69 1.34 4.61
CA LEU A 21 -14.88 1.70 6.00
C LEU A 21 -14.32 3.09 6.32
N SER A 22 -13.17 3.43 5.76
CA SER A 22 -12.58 4.76 5.89
C SER A 22 -13.38 5.85 5.18
N ALA A 23 -13.91 5.55 3.97
CA ALA A 23 -14.72 6.47 3.18
C ALA A 23 -16.05 6.84 3.86
N PHE A 24 -16.64 5.93 4.61
CA PHE A 24 -17.92 6.13 5.30
C PHE A 24 -17.77 6.22 6.81
N ALA A 25 -16.58 6.50 7.32
CA ALA A 25 -16.32 6.52 8.76
C ALA A 25 -16.95 7.75 9.44
N PRO A 26 -17.99 7.60 10.29
CA PRO A 26 -18.57 8.70 11.06
C PRO A 26 -17.74 9.04 12.31
N THR A 27 -16.80 8.16 12.69
CA THR A 27 -15.97 8.32 13.88
C THR A 27 -14.51 8.03 13.58
N PHE A 28 -13.61 8.67 14.33
CA PHE A 28 -12.17 8.41 14.23
C PHE A 28 -11.80 6.95 14.47
N LEU A 29 -12.49 6.26 15.39
CA LEU A 29 -12.24 4.85 15.68
C LEU A 29 -12.52 3.97 14.45
N LEU A 30 -13.65 4.19 13.76
CA LEU A 30 -13.97 3.42 12.55
C LEU A 30 -12.99 3.72 11.41
N LEU A 31 -12.58 4.98 11.27
CA LEU A 31 -11.50 5.36 10.36
C LEU A 31 -10.22 4.59 10.66
N LEU A 32 -9.81 4.55 11.93
CA LEU A 32 -8.60 3.82 12.36
C LEU A 32 -8.67 2.33 12.04
N VAL A 33 -9.82 1.69 12.32
CA VAL A 33 -10.05 0.27 11.97
C VAL A 33 -9.92 0.05 10.46
N GLY A 34 -10.56 0.89 9.65
CA GLY A 34 -10.44 0.82 8.19
C GLY A 34 -8.99 0.96 7.72
N ARG A 35 -8.22 1.88 8.32
CA ARG A 35 -6.79 2.09 8.01
C ARG A 35 -5.93 0.90 8.39
N VAL A 36 -6.16 0.29 9.56
CA VAL A 36 -5.45 -0.92 9.99
C VAL A 36 -5.71 -2.07 9.02
N LEU A 37 -6.97 -2.32 8.64
CA LEU A 37 -7.33 -3.36 7.68
C LEU A 37 -6.68 -3.13 6.30
N ALA A 38 -6.75 -1.90 5.79
CA ALA A 38 -6.14 -1.54 4.51
C ALA A 38 -4.61 -1.69 4.54
N SER A 39 -3.96 -1.32 5.64
CA SER A 39 -2.50 -1.42 5.81
C SER A 39 -2.03 -2.86 5.88
N LEU A 40 -2.73 -3.73 6.62
CA LEU A 40 -2.45 -5.17 6.68
C LEU A 40 -2.60 -5.80 5.29
N ALA A 41 -3.70 -5.50 4.59
CA ALA A 41 -3.91 -5.98 3.22
C ALA A 41 -2.79 -5.51 2.28
N HIS A 42 -2.40 -4.24 2.35
CA HIS A 42 -1.32 -3.69 1.54
C HIS A 42 0.02 -4.41 1.77
N GLY A 43 0.43 -4.61 3.02
CA GLY A 43 1.69 -5.28 3.34
C GLY A 43 1.74 -6.73 2.84
N ILE A 44 0.65 -7.48 3.00
CA ILE A 44 0.55 -8.86 2.51
C ILE A 44 0.54 -8.88 0.97
N PHE A 45 -0.20 -7.96 0.34
CA PHE A 45 -0.26 -7.86 -1.12
C PHE A 45 1.12 -7.57 -1.72
N MET A 46 1.88 -6.62 -1.18
CA MET A 46 3.23 -6.28 -1.63
C MET A 46 4.18 -7.48 -1.53
N SER A 47 4.13 -8.22 -0.41
CA SER A 47 4.97 -9.40 -0.21
C SER A 47 4.68 -10.50 -1.23
N ILE A 48 3.40 -10.81 -1.47
CA ILE A 48 3.00 -11.85 -2.44
C ILE A 48 3.31 -11.40 -3.88
N SER A 49 3.04 -10.13 -4.21
CA SER A 49 3.30 -9.57 -5.54
C SER A 49 4.77 -9.65 -5.91
N THR A 50 5.68 -9.37 -4.95
CA THR A 50 7.13 -9.48 -5.15
C THR A 50 7.55 -10.90 -5.50
N VAL A 51 7.01 -11.90 -4.80
CA VAL A 51 7.29 -13.32 -5.08
C VAL A 51 6.73 -13.71 -6.45
N ILE A 52 5.50 -13.31 -6.79
CA ILE A 52 4.91 -13.61 -8.09
C ILE A 52 5.71 -12.93 -9.21
N ALA A 53 6.07 -11.67 -9.07
CA ALA A 53 6.88 -10.96 -10.06
C ALA A 53 8.21 -11.66 -10.34
N ALA A 54 8.85 -12.21 -9.30
CA ALA A 54 10.08 -12.99 -9.46
C ALA A 54 9.86 -14.37 -10.11
N ASP A 55 8.72 -15.01 -9.85
CA ASP A 55 8.45 -16.39 -10.30
C ASP A 55 7.88 -16.48 -11.74
N VAL A 56 7.30 -15.39 -12.26
CA VAL A 56 6.75 -15.37 -13.64
C VAL A 56 7.78 -15.05 -14.72
N VAL A 57 9.01 -14.73 -14.34
CA VAL A 57 10.11 -14.38 -15.25
C VAL A 57 11.30 -15.32 -15.09
N ARG A 58 12.19 -15.33 -16.09
CA ARG A 58 13.46 -16.09 -16.01
C ARG A 58 14.34 -15.54 -14.88
N PRO A 59 15.21 -16.36 -14.27
CA PRO A 59 16.06 -15.97 -13.13
C PRO A 59 16.85 -14.68 -13.35
N GLU A 60 17.35 -14.45 -14.57
CA GLU A 60 18.15 -13.29 -14.93
C GLU A 60 17.34 -11.98 -14.95
N LYS A 61 16.00 -12.07 -15.07
CA LYS A 61 15.07 -10.93 -15.12
C LYS A 61 14.33 -10.67 -13.82
N ARG A 62 14.55 -11.46 -12.77
CA ARG A 62 13.84 -11.33 -11.49
C ARG A 62 13.99 -9.96 -10.85
N ALA A 63 15.23 -9.45 -10.79
CA ALA A 63 15.49 -8.12 -10.24
C ALA A 63 14.77 -7.01 -11.03
N SER A 64 14.76 -7.10 -12.36
CA SER A 64 14.07 -6.15 -13.23
C SER A 64 12.55 -6.20 -13.06
N ALA A 65 11.96 -7.39 -12.91
CA ALA A 65 10.52 -7.55 -12.68
C ALA A 65 10.09 -6.96 -11.33
N ILE A 66 10.88 -7.18 -10.28
CA ILE A 66 10.65 -6.60 -8.97
C ILE A 66 10.79 -5.07 -9.03
N ALA A 67 11.83 -4.55 -9.70
CA ALA A 67 12.02 -3.11 -9.88
C ALA A 67 10.83 -2.48 -10.62
N LEU A 68 10.34 -3.11 -11.70
CA LEU A 68 9.17 -2.65 -12.44
C LEU A 68 7.91 -2.62 -11.56
N MET A 69 7.73 -3.60 -10.67
CA MET A 69 6.62 -3.59 -9.70
C MET A 69 6.73 -2.39 -8.75
N PHE A 70 7.93 -2.08 -8.25
CA PHE A 70 8.16 -0.92 -7.38
C PHE A 70 8.01 0.42 -8.11
N THR A 71 8.16 0.48 -9.44
CA THR A 71 7.84 1.68 -10.23
C THR A 71 6.38 2.09 -10.04
N GLY A 72 5.45 1.12 -9.89
CA GLY A 72 4.06 1.41 -9.56
C GLY A 72 3.88 2.15 -8.23
N LEU A 73 4.69 1.82 -7.21
CA LEU A 73 4.69 2.54 -5.93
C LEU A 73 5.20 3.97 -6.09
N THR A 74 6.28 4.18 -6.87
CA THR A 74 6.80 5.51 -7.18
C THR A 74 5.76 6.36 -7.90
N VAL A 75 5.12 5.83 -8.94
CA VAL A 75 4.04 6.52 -9.66
C VAL A 75 2.88 6.87 -8.72
N ALA A 76 2.51 5.95 -7.82
CA ALA A 76 1.46 6.20 -6.83
C ALA A 76 1.85 7.31 -5.83
N THR A 77 3.12 7.44 -5.47
CA THR A 77 3.59 8.52 -4.59
C THR A 77 3.60 9.86 -5.33
N VAL A 78 4.16 9.90 -6.54
CA VAL A 78 4.30 11.13 -7.33
C VAL A 78 2.95 11.70 -7.79
N ILE A 79 2.00 10.84 -8.18
CA ILE A 79 0.71 11.25 -8.74
C ILE A 79 -0.42 11.07 -7.73
N GLY A 80 -0.47 9.93 -7.05
CA GLY A 80 -1.60 9.53 -6.20
C GLY A 80 -1.74 10.41 -4.96
N VAL A 81 -0.64 10.77 -4.30
CA VAL A 81 -0.68 11.60 -3.08
C VAL A 81 -1.13 13.04 -3.41
N PRO A 82 -0.54 13.75 -4.41
CA PRO A 82 -1.03 15.06 -4.83
C PRO A 82 -2.50 15.04 -5.28
N LEU A 83 -2.89 14.01 -6.04
CA LEU A 83 -4.26 13.88 -6.51
C LEU A 83 -5.24 13.62 -5.35
N GLY A 84 -4.88 12.78 -4.40
CA GLY A 84 -5.66 12.55 -3.18
C GLY A 84 -5.80 13.81 -2.33
N THR A 85 -4.73 14.60 -2.20
CA THR A 85 -4.73 15.90 -1.52
C THR A 85 -5.64 16.89 -2.25
N PHE A 86 -5.52 17.00 -3.56
CA PHE A 86 -6.36 17.86 -4.38
C PHE A 86 -7.86 17.52 -4.24
N ILE A 87 -8.22 16.23 -4.32
CA ILE A 87 -9.61 15.78 -4.12
C ILE A 87 -10.10 16.14 -2.72
N GLY A 88 -9.28 15.90 -1.69
CA GLY A 88 -9.64 16.17 -0.30
C GLY A 88 -9.86 17.67 -0.04
N GLN A 89 -9.06 18.54 -0.66
CA GLN A 89 -9.16 20.00 -0.50
C GLN A 89 -10.35 20.61 -1.25
N HIS A 90 -10.69 20.10 -2.45
CA HIS A 90 -11.75 20.65 -3.31
C HIS A 90 -13.13 20.02 -3.07
N SER A 91 -13.20 18.92 -2.34
CA SER A 91 -14.44 18.20 -2.07
C SER A 91 -14.57 17.90 -0.58
N ASN A 92 -14.25 16.69 -0.20
CA ASN A 92 -14.28 16.18 1.17
C ASN A 92 -13.20 15.09 1.33
N TRP A 93 -12.55 15.00 2.47
CA TRP A 93 -11.52 13.99 2.72
C TRP A 93 -12.03 12.54 2.51
N HIS A 94 -13.33 12.27 2.72
CA HIS A 94 -13.95 10.98 2.42
C HIS A 94 -13.83 10.60 0.94
N MET A 95 -13.91 11.59 0.04
CA MET A 95 -13.80 11.37 -1.40
C MET A 95 -12.43 10.89 -1.84
N SER A 96 -11.37 11.21 -1.10
CA SER A 96 -10.05 10.64 -1.35
C SER A 96 -10.06 9.11 -1.13
N PHE A 97 -10.79 8.61 -0.13
CA PHE A 97 -10.94 7.16 0.07
C PHE A 97 -11.85 6.51 -0.96
N VAL A 98 -12.93 7.17 -1.39
CA VAL A 98 -13.77 6.69 -2.50
C VAL A 98 -12.93 6.53 -3.77
N PHE A 99 -12.06 7.50 -4.07
CA PHE A 99 -11.14 7.42 -5.19
C PHE A 99 -10.18 6.21 -5.08
N ILE A 100 -9.63 5.95 -3.89
CA ILE A 100 -8.80 4.77 -3.64
C ILE A 100 -9.60 3.46 -3.84
N VAL A 101 -10.88 3.43 -3.45
CA VAL A 101 -11.77 2.28 -3.68
C VAL A 101 -11.96 2.03 -5.17
N VAL A 102 -12.19 3.07 -5.97
CA VAL A 102 -12.35 2.94 -7.43
C VAL A 102 -11.07 2.36 -8.07
N ILE A 103 -9.90 2.90 -7.72
CA ILE A 103 -8.62 2.36 -8.19
C ILE A 103 -8.41 0.93 -7.69
N GLY A 104 -8.78 0.65 -6.43
CA GLY A 104 -8.73 -0.69 -5.85
C GLY A 104 -9.57 -1.71 -6.62
N LEU A 105 -10.77 -1.33 -7.06
CA LEU A 105 -11.64 -2.16 -7.90
C LEU A 105 -11.02 -2.45 -9.27
N ILE A 106 -10.42 -1.44 -9.90
CA ILE A 106 -9.67 -1.62 -11.15
C ILE A 106 -8.51 -2.60 -10.93
N GLY A 107 -7.76 -2.43 -9.84
CA GLY A 107 -6.67 -3.32 -9.45
C GLY A 107 -7.14 -4.75 -9.15
N LEU A 108 -8.30 -4.91 -8.51
CA LEU A 108 -8.93 -6.21 -8.25
C LEU A 108 -9.28 -6.92 -9.56
N ILE A 109 -9.89 -6.21 -10.50
CA ILE A 109 -10.24 -6.75 -11.83
C ILE A 109 -8.95 -7.14 -12.58
N ALA A 110 -7.97 -6.26 -12.62
CA ALA A 110 -6.68 -6.52 -13.26
C ALA A 110 -5.98 -7.74 -12.64
N THR A 111 -5.92 -7.83 -11.31
CA THR A 111 -5.36 -8.99 -10.60
C THR A 111 -6.11 -10.28 -10.93
N SER A 112 -7.45 -10.20 -11.01
CA SER A 112 -8.32 -11.33 -11.32
C SER A 112 -8.13 -11.85 -12.76
N ILE A 113 -7.75 -10.99 -13.68
CA ILE A 113 -7.55 -11.35 -15.09
C ILE A 113 -6.09 -11.75 -15.35
N LEU A 114 -5.14 -10.90 -14.94
CA LEU A 114 -3.73 -11.00 -15.33
C LEU A 114 -2.93 -12.02 -14.53
N VAL A 115 -3.28 -12.26 -13.26
CA VAL A 115 -2.53 -13.22 -12.44
C VAL A 115 -2.85 -14.66 -12.87
N PRO A 116 -1.85 -15.48 -13.25
CA PRO A 116 -2.06 -16.85 -13.68
C PRO A 116 -2.73 -17.71 -12.61
N LYS A 117 -3.59 -18.64 -13.06
CA LYS A 117 -4.17 -19.66 -12.19
C LYS A 117 -3.16 -20.77 -11.90
N GLY A 118 -3.29 -21.42 -10.77
CA GLY A 118 -2.52 -22.65 -10.49
C GLY A 118 -1.14 -22.45 -9.88
N MET A 119 -0.74 -21.22 -9.51
CA MET A 119 0.49 -21.02 -8.76
C MET A 119 0.30 -21.47 -7.29
N PRO A 120 0.94 -22.57 -6.86
CA PRO A 120 0.80 -23.06 -5.50
C PRO A 120 1.48 -22.09 -4.52
N ILE A 121 0.93 -21.98 -3.32
CA ILE A 121 1.63 -21.35 -2.21
C ILE A 121 2.72 -22.33 -1.75
N PRO A 122 4.01 -21.96 -1.78
CA PRO A 122 5.06 -22.87 -1.33
C PRO A 122 4.93 -23.14 0.18
N GLY A 123 4.81 -24.40 0.53
CA GLY A 123 4.93 -24.88 1.91
C GLY A 123 3.64 -24.79 2.74
N LYS A 124 3.60 -25.64 3.78
CA LYS A 124 2.61 -25.54 4.86
C LYS A 124 3.05 -24.37 5.77
N ILE A 125 2.09 -23.53 6.19
CA ILE A 125 2.35 -22.52 7.21
C ILE A 125 2.81 -23.25 8.47
N ASN A 126 4.10 -23.11 8.77
CA ASN A 126 4.67 -23.69 9.97
C ASN A 126 4.60 -22.64 11.08
N LEU A 127 3.64 -22.80 11.99
CA LEU A 127 3.44 -21.88 13.11
C LEU A 127 4.68 -21.78 14.00
N SER A 128 5.47 -22.86 14.13
CA SER A 128 6.75 -22.82 14.84
C SER A 128 7.82 -22.01 14.10
N GLY A 129 7.76 -21.99 12.76
CA GLY A 129 8.58 -21.10 11.93
C GLY A 129 8.22 -19.63 12.13
N LEU A 130 6.94 -19.30 12.28
CA LEU A 130 6.49 -17.94 12.60
C LEU A 130 6.98 -17.51 13.98
N ALA A 131 6.90 -18.37 15.01
CA ALA A 131 7.44 -18.06 16.34
C ALA A 131 8.96 -17.77 16.30
N ARG A 132 9.72 -18.48 15.45
CA ARG A 132 11.14 -18.23 15.23
C ARG A 132 11.45 -16.84 14.66
N ILE A 133 10.55 -16.25 13.87
CA ILE A 133 10.73 -14.88 13.35
C ILE A 133 10.79 -13.90 14.52
N PHE A 134 9.93 -14.05 15.51
CA PHE A 134 9.89 -13.18 16.70
C PHE A 134 11.02 -13.41 17.70
N THR A 135 11.74 -14.51 17.59
CA THR A 135 12.92 -14.81 18.44
C THR A 135 14.24 -14.49 17.75
N ASN A 136 14.25 -14.28 16.43
CA ASN A 136 15.46 -13.96 15.68
C ASN A 136 15.77 -12.45 15.74
N LYS A 137 16.83 -12.11 16.48
CA LYS A 137 17.25 -10.71 16.70
C LYS A 137 17.52 -9.95 15.40
N SER A 138 18.13 -10.59 14.38
CA SER A 138 18.40 -9.94 13.09
C SER A 138 17.13 -9.61 12.33
N ILE A 139 16.13 -10.50 12.36
CA ILE A 139 14.82 -10.26 11.72
C ILE A 139 14.10 -9.13 12.45
N LEU A 140 14.07 -9.15 13.79
CA LEU A 140 13.46 -8.09 14.60
C LEU A 140 14.11 -6.73 14.35
N MET A 141 15.44 -6.67 14.29
CA MET A 141 16.17 -5.44 13.98
C MET A 141 15.83 -4.93 12.57
N SER A 142 15.75 -5.80 11.58
CA SER A 142 15.35 -5.42 10.22
C SER A 142 13.93 -4.88 10.17
N LEU A 143 13.00 -5.53 10.87
CA LEU A 143 11.61 -5.07 10.99
C LEU A 143 11.54 -3.70 11.68
N PHE A 144 12.32 -3.52 12.76
CA PHE A 144 12.39 -2.25 13.48
C PHE A 144 12.94 -1.13 12.59
N ILE A 145 14.05 -1.35 11.90
CA ILE A 145 14.66 -0.38 10.98
C ILE A 145 13.66 0.00 9.88
N THR A 146 12.98 -0.99 9.30
CA THR A 146 11.97 -0.75 8.26
C THR A 146 10.79 0.03 8.81
N ALA A 147 10.24 -0.37 9.95
CA ALA A 147 9.07 0.29 10.55
C ALA A 147 9.36 1.75 10.91
N PHE A 148 10.50 2.02 11.56
CA PHE A 148 10.85 3.38 11.97
C PHE A 148 11.41 4.21 10.81
N GLY A 149 12.19 3.63 9.90
CA GLY A 149 12.71 4.32 8.72
C GLY A 149 11.59 4.74 7.77
N TYR A 150 10.80 3.78 7.31
CA TYR A 150 9.65 4.07 6.45
C TYR A 150 8.57 4.88 7.18
N GLY A 151 8.23 4.50 8.41
CA GLY A 151 7.25 5.19 9.21
C GLY A 151 7.62 6.66 9.45
N GLY A 152 8.88 6.93 9.75
CA GLY A 152 9.40 8.30 9.92
C GLY A 152 9.32 9.13 8.63
N THR A 153 9.72 8.54 7.50
CA THR A 153 9.64 9.19 6.18
C THR A 153 8.20 9.53 5.81
N PHE A 154 7.28 8.57 5.95
CA PHE A 154 5.86 8.81 5.64
C PHE A 154 5.18 9.73 6.65
N ALA A 155 5.56 9.71 7.92
CA ALA A 155 5.08 10.68 8.90
C ALA A 155 5.50 12.11 8.50
N ALA A 156 6.78 12.32 8.18
CA ALA A 156 7.26 13.62 7.71
C ALA A 156 6.52 14.08 6.45
N TYR A 157 6.31 13.18 5.48
CA TYR A 157 5.57 13.48 4.26
C TYR A 157 4.11 13.84 4.51
N THR A 158 3.44 13.16 5.44
CA THR A 158 2.04 13.45 5.81
C THR A 158 1.90 14.83 6.45
N TYR A 159 2.86 15.23 7.28
CA TYR A 159 2.85 16.56 7.92
C TYR A 159 3.37 17.69 7.05
N LEU A 160 3.94 17.38 5.89
CA LEU A 160 4.48 18.40 4.97
C LEU A 160 3.38 19.36 4.50
N THR A 161 2.21 18.86 4.12
CA THR A 161 1.06 19.69 3.68
C THR A 161 0.61 20.68 4.76
N PRO A 162 0.27 20.26 6.01
CA PRO A 162 -0.10 21.21 7.07
C PRO A 162 1.00 22.23 7.42
N ILE A 163 2.26 21.84 7.32
CA ILE A 163 3.40 22.76 7.58
C ILE A 163 3.50 23.82 6.48
N LEU A 164 3.41 23.39 5.20
CA LEU A 164 3.50 24.31 4.07
C LEU A 164 2.34 25.30 4.04
N GLU A 165 1.11 24.85 4.31
CA GLU A 165 -0.08 25.70 4.35
C GLU A 165 -0.13 26.55 5.63
N GLY A 166 0.10 25.96 6.79
CA GLY A 166 -0.08 26.63 8.09
C GLY A 166 1.07 27.55 8.46
N THR A 167 2.32 27.13 8.27
CA THR A 167 3.51 27.90 8.68
C THR A 167 3.99 28.81 7.56
N PHE A 168 4.14 28.27 6.35
CA PHE A 168 4.68 29.02 5.21
C PHE A 168 3.59 29.70 4.36
N ARG A 169 2.31 29.44 4.63
CA ARG A 169 1.16 30.03 3.95
C ARG A 169 1.18 29.85 2.42
N PHE A 170 1.75 28.75 1.95
CA PHE A 170 1.68 28.42 0.53
C PHE A 170 0.25 28.09 0.10
N SER A 171 -0.08 28.46 -1.14
CA SER A 171 -1.37 28.09 -1.72
C SER A 171 -1.47 26.58 -1.93
N ALA A 172 -2.69 26.05 -1.91
CA ALA A 172 -2.95 24.62 -2.15
C ALA A 172 -2.32 24.12 -3.46
N SER A 173 -2.37 24.93 -4.53
CA SER A 173 -1.73 24.62 -5.81
C SER A 173 -0.21 24.51 -5.72
N THR A 174 0.42 25.40 -4.97
CA THR A 174 1.87 25.36 -4.71
C THR A 174 2.26 24.11 -3.92
N VAL A 175 1.47 23.74 -2.92
CA VAL A 175 1.70 22.53 -2.12
C VAL A 175 1.61 21.27 -2.99
N VAL A 176 0.64 21.19 -3.92
CA VAL A 176 0.55 20.07 -4.86
C VAL A 176 1.82 19.94 -5.72
N ILE A 177 2.36 21.07 -6.24
CA ILE A 177 3.61 21.07 -7.02
C ILE A 177 4.78 20.59 -6.17
N ILE A 178 4.90 21.05 -4.92
CA ILE A 178 5.96 20.62 -4.00
C ILE A 178 5.85 19.12 -3.72
N LEU A 179 4.65 18.59 -3.51
CA LEU A 179 4.43 17.16 -3.28
C LEU A 179 4.81 16.32 -4.50
N VAL A 180 4.53 16.79 -5.72
CA VAL A 180 4.98 16.13 -6.97
C VAL A 180 6.50 16.14 -7.09
N ALA A 181 7.17 17.25 -6.73
CA ALA A 181 8.61 17.35 -6.78
C ALA A 181 9.33 16.53 -5.69
N TYR A 182 8.65 16.26 -4.58
CA TYR A 182 9.17 15.44 -3.50
C TYR A 182 9.04 13.93 -3.79
N GLY A 183 7.93 13.46 -4.38
CA GLY A 183 7.64 12.04 -4.68
C GLY A 183 8.38 11.53 -5.87
#